data_720e93dcd9d739dc0f5b0fd66706c71d
#
_entry.id   720e93dcd9d739dc0f5b0fd66706c71d
#
_cell.length_a   1.000
_cell.length_b   1.000
_cell.length_c   1.000
_cell.angle_alpha   90.00
_cell.angle_beta   90.00
_cell.angle_gamma   90.00
#
_symmetry.space_group_name_H-M   'P 1'
#
loop_
_entity.id
_entity.type
_entity.pdbx_description
1 polymer ?
#
loop_
_entity_poly.entity_id
_entity_poly.type
_entity_poly.pdbx_seq_one_letter_code
_entity_poly.pdbx_strand_id
1 'polypeptide(L)'
;MYVEELKYGTVAINEWSALGFVIPTMPWGGYPGIKDNDIQSGQGYVHNSLLFESPQKGVVYSKFRLSPIIDPPWFVTNKKAHRIFKNLTYYQATNSKINLIKLIFSTLI
;
A
#
# COMPACT_ATOMS: atom_id res chain seq x y z
N MET A 1 -2.93 -20.00 13.74
CA MET A 1 -1.87 -18.95 13.64
C MET A 1 -2.56 -17.61 13.68
N TYR A 2 -2.06 -16.63 14.44
CA TYR A 2 -2.77 -15.37 14.75
C TYR A 2 -3.39 -14.62 13.56
N VAL A 3 -2.79 -14.71 12.37
CA VAL A 3 -3.32 -14.02 11.15
C VAL A 3 -4.68 -14.56 10.73
N GLU A 4 -4.96 -15.83 10.94
CA GLU A 4 -6.24 -16.46 10.59
C GLU A 4 -7.38 -15.97 11.50
N GLU A 5 -7.06 -15.67 12.75
CA GLU A 5 -8.03 -15.21 13.77
C GLU A 5 -8.39 -13.72 13.62
N LEU A 6 -7.53 -12.93 12.94
CA LEU A 6 -7.77 -11.50 12.73
C LEU A 6 -8.95 -11.31 11.76
N LYS A 7 -10.00 -10.63 12.23
CA LYS A 7 -11.19 -10.29 11.43
C LYS A 7 -11.05 -8.93 10.74
N TYR A 8 -10.01 -8.79 9.92
CA TYR A 8 -9.77 -7.61 9.08
C TYR A 8 -9.75 -8.01 7.61
N GLY A 9 -10.25 -7.16 6.74
CA GLY A 9 -10.26 -7.40 5.30
C GLY A 9 -8.86 -7.40 4.67
N THR A 10 -7.91 -6.73 5.32
CA THR A 10 -6.49 -6.73 4.90
C THR A 10 -5.57 -6.85 6.09
N VAL A 11 -4.56 -7.69 5.97
CA VAL A 11 -3.48 -7.84 6.95
C VAL A 11 -2.14 -7.67 6.23
N ALA A 12 -1.32 -6.74 6.69
CA ALA A 12 0.03 -6.52 6.17
C ALA A 12 1.07 -6.95 7.22
N ILE A 13 2.01 -7.78 6.80
CA ILE A 13 3.09 -8.29 7.65
C ILE A 13 4.41 -7.75 7.10
N ASN A 14 5.11 -6.95 7.91
CA ASN A 14 6.35 -6.25 7.54
C ASN A 14 6.21 -5.33 6.33
N GLU A 15 4.99 -4.84 6.08
CA GLU A 15 4.68 -3.97 4.95
C GLU A 15 3.65 -2.89 5.32
N TRP A 16 3.54 -1.91 4.46
CA TRP A 16 2.53 -0.87 4.56
C TRP A 16 1.13 -1.43 4.23
N SER A 17 0.19 -1.23 5.14
CA SER A 17 -1.17 -1.78 5.00
C SER A 17 -1.92 -1.29 3.76
N ALA A 18 -1.62 -0.08 3.28
CA ALA A 18 -2.24 0.45 2.07
C ALA A 18 -1.84 -0.28 0.77
N LEU A 19 -0.83 -1.16 0.80
CA LEU A 19 -0.51 -2.01 -0.36
C LEU A 19 -1.70 -2.88 -0.78
N GLY A 20 -2.53 -3.32 0.15
CA GLY A 20 -3.75 -4.06 -0.16
C GLY A 20 -4.70 -3.28 -1.07
N PHE A 21 -4.80 -1.96 -0.88
CA PHE A 21 -5.57 -1.09 -1.75
C PHE A 21 -4.90 -0.86 -3.12
N VAL A 22 -3.58 -0.71 -3.14
CA VAL A 22 -2.80 -0.38 -4.35
C VAL A 22 -2.65 -1.58 -5.28
N ILE A 23 -2.69 -2.82 -4.76
CA ILE A 23 -2.58 -4.03 -5.58
C ILE A 23 -3.94 -4.34 -6.23
N PRO A 24 -4.11 -4.16 -7.57
CA PRO A 24 -5.42 -4.24 -8.21
C PRO A 24 -6.04 -5.64 -8.17
N THR A 25 -5.22 -6.67 -8.08
CA THR A 25 -5.64 -8.08 -8.08
C THR A 25 -6.00 -8.60 -6.69
N MET A 26 -5.71 -7.82 -5.65
CA MET A 26 -6.02 -8.20 -4.27
C MET A 26 -7.39 -7.63 -3.89
N PRO A 27 -8.34 -8.44 -3.40
CA PRO A 27 -9.60 -7.91 -2.89
C PRO A 27 -9.35 -6.94 -1.74
N TRP A 28 -10.00 -5.78 -1.80
CA TRP A 28 -9.94 -4.76 -0.77
C TRP A 28 -11.33 -4.46 -0.24
N GLY A 29 -11.55 -4.65 1.03
CA GLY A 29 -12.86 -4.44 1.65
C GLY A 29 -12.87 -4.82 3.12
N GLY A 30 -14.07 -4.93 3.68
CA GLY A 30 -14.30 -5.40 5.04
C GLY A 30 -14.13 -6.92 5.16
N TYR A 31 -13.96 -7.39 6.39
CA TYR A 31 -14.03 -8.83 6.67
C TYR A 31 -15.48 -9.31 6.57
N PRO A 32 -15.79 -10.43 5.89
CA PRO A 32 -17.16 -10.91 5.70
C PRO A 32 -17.84 -11.33 7.00
N GLY A 33 -19.17 -11.29 7.01
CA GLY A 33 -20.00 -11.72 8.16
C GLY A 33 -20.17 -10.65 9.25
N ILE A 34 -19.79 -9.40 8.98
CA ILE A 34 -20.02 -8.27 9.87
C ILE A 34 -21.48 -7.82 9.76
N LYS A 35 -22.10 -7.57 10.91
CA LYS A 35 -23.52 -7.15 11.01
C LYS A 35 -23.63 -5.63 10.93
N ASP A 36 -24.78 -5.14 10.42
CA ASP A 36 -25.05 -3.70 10.27
C ASP A 36 -25.02 -2.92 11.60
N ASN A 37 -25.35 -3.58 12.70
CA ASN A 37 -25.35 -3.00 14.03
C ASN A 37 -24.01 -3.13 14.78
N ASP A 38 -23.01 -3.82 14.20
CA ASP A 38 -21.69 -4.01 14.77
C ASP A 38 -20.63 -4.02 13.66
N ILE A 39 -20.44 -2.85 13.06
CA ILE A 39 -19.46 -2.65 11.99
C ILE A 39 -18.08 -2.51 12.60
N GLN A 40 -17.21 -3.50 12.41
CA GLN A 40 -15.85 -3.53 12.92
C GLN A 40 -14.80 -3.13 11.85
N SER A 41 -14.62 -3.99 10.84
CA SER A 41 -13.63 -3.75 9.78
C SER A 41 -14.22 -3.18 8.48
N GLY A 42 -15.51 -2.78 8.51
CA GLY A 42 -16.26 -2.33 7.34
C GLY A 42 -17.06 -3.44 6.67
N GLN A 43 -17.87 -3.07 5.68
CA GLN A 43 -18.73 -4.00 4.94
C GLN A 43 -18.46 -3.93 3.45
N GLY A 44 -18.63 -5.07 2.75
CA GLY A 44 -18.47 -5.18 1.32
C GLY A 44 -17.04 -4.96 0.82
N TYR A 45 -16.92 -4.77 -0.48
CA TYR A 45 -15.64 -4.60 -1.16
C TYR A 45 -15.57 -3.27 -1.87
N VAL A 46 -14.41 -2.61 -1.79
CA VAL A 46 -14.08 -1.45 -2.62
C VAL A 46 -13.69 -1.94 -4.03
N HIS A 47 -12.90 -2.99 -4.09
CA HIS A 47 -12.62 -3.69 -5.34
C HIS A 47 -12.37 -5.18 -5.11
N ASN A 48 -12.73 -5.96 -6.14
CA ASN A 48 -12.48 -7.40 -6.26
C ASN A 48 -12.39 -7.71 -7.77
N SER A 49 -11.32 -7.24 -8.41
CA SER A 49 -11.15 -7.26 -9.87
C SER A 49 -11.09 -8.66 -10.47
N LEU A 50 -10.69 -9.65 -9.70
CA LEU A 50 -10.66 -11.05 -10.13
C LEU A 50 -11.95 -11.81 -9.79
N LEU A 51 -12.97 -11.12 -9.27
CA LEU A 51 -14.29 -11.67 -8.96
C LEU A 51 -14.23 -12.93 -8.07
N PHE A 52 -13.34 -12.93 -7.09
CA PHE A 52 -13.31 -14.02 -6.10
C PHE A 52 -14.65 -14.13 -5.38
N GLU A 53 -15.16 -15.35 -5.27
CA GLU A 53 -16.34 -15.63 -4.46
C GLU A 53 -15.98 -15.55 -2.97
N SER A 54 -16.62 -14.64 -2.23
CA SER A 54 -16.51 -14.52 -0.77
C SER A 54 -15.07 -14.52 -0.22
N PRO A 55 -14.15 -13.68 -0.72
CA PRO A 55 -12.82 -13.58 -0.15
C PRO A 55 -12.89 -13.10 1.30
N GLN A 56 -12.22 -13.79 2.20
CA GLN A 56 -12.27 -13.45 3.62
C GLN A 56 -11.34 -12.29 3.96
N LYS A 57 -10.10 -12.34 3.48
CA LYS A 57 -9.10 -11.30 3.69
C LYS A 57 -7.97 -11.40 2.67
N GLY A 58 -7.35 -10.28 2.41
CA GLY A 58 -6.08 -10.21 1.70
C GLY A 58 -4.91 -10.17 2.70
N VAL A 59 -3.87 -10.97 2.45
CA VAL A 59 -2.65 -10.95 3.27
C VAL A 59 -1.46 -10.55 2.42
N VAL A 60 -0.82 -9.44 2.78
CA VAL A 60 0.45 -8.99 2.16
C VAL A 60 1.58 -9.34 3.11
N TYR A 61 2.55 -10.06 2.61
CA TYR A 61 3.70 -10.48 3.39
C TYR A 61 5.01 -10.07 2.74
N SER A 62 5.89 -9.46 3.53
CA SER A 62 7.28 -9.19 3.16
C SER A 62 8.24 -9.75 4.18
N LYS A 63 9.48 -9.96 3.74
CA LYS A 63 10.57 -10.30 4.65
C LYS A 63 10.83 -9.13 5.59
N PHE A 64 11.10 -9.44 6.85
CA PHE A 64 11.50 -8.42 7.82
C PHE A 64 12.80 -7.73 7.36
N ARG A 65 12.79 -6.41 7.34
CA ARG A 65 13.94 -5.58 6.97
C ARG A 65 14.48 -4.89 8.22
N LEU A 66 15.70 -5.22 8.60
CA LEU A 66 16.39 -4.56 9.73
C LEU A 66 16.81 -3.12 9.40
N SER A 67 17.04 -2.84 8.13
CA SER A 67 17.36 -1.49 7.66
C SER A 67 16.66 -1.27 6.32
N PRO A 68 15.77 -0.27 6.20
CA PRO A 68 15.25 0.12 4.90
C PRO A 68 16.42 0.69 4.09
N ILE A 69 16.75 0.06 2.98
CA ILE A 69 17.74 0.57 2.02
C ILE A 69 17.29 1.95 1.49
N ILE A 70 15.98 2.17 1.44
CA ILE A 70 15.37 3.44 1.04
C ILE A 70 14.29 3.75 2.07
N ASP A 71 14.42 4.89 2.74
CA ASP A 71 13.37 5.44 3.60
C ASP A 71 12.22 5.92 2.69
N PRO A 72 11.02 5.33 2.77
CA PRO A 72 9.94 5.68 1.87
C PRO A 72 9.62 7.18 1.90
N PRO A 73 9.39 7.83 0.75
CA PRO A 73 9.20 9.28 0.69
C PRO A 73 7.93 9.79 1.39
N TRP A 74 6.99 8.90 1.70
CA TRP A 74 5.79 9.23 2.49
C TRP A 74 6.00 9.16 4.00
N PHE A 75 7.15 8.70 4.48
CA PHE A 75 7.46 8.75 5.92
C PHE A 75 7.90 10.16 6.33
N VAL A 76 7.41 10.62 7.47
CA VAL A 76 7.76 11.93 8.04
C VAL A 76 9.24 12.08 8.35
N THR A 77 9.93 10.98 8.52
CA THR A 77 11.38 10.90 8.74
C THR A 77 12.20 11.13 7.47
N ASN A 78 11.59 10.99 6.29
CA ASN A 78 12.30 11.13 5.03
C ASN A 78 12.58 12.60 4.68
N LYS A 79 13.80 13.05 4.97
CA LYS A 79 14.26 14.42 4.70
C LYS A 79 14.33 14.76 3.20
N LYS A 80 14.30 13.76 2.32
CA LYS A 80 14.36 13.92 0.86
C LYS A 80 12.98 13.99 0.22
N ALA A 81 11.90 13.75 0.97
CA ALA A 81 10.53 13.65 0.47
C ALA A 81 10.14 14.83 -0.42
N HIS A 82 10.40 16.07 0.01
CA HIS A 82 10.09 17.28 -0.76
C HIS A 82 10.77 17.27 -2.14
N ARG A 83 12.07 16.93 -2.19
CA ARG A 83 12.85 16.88 -3.44
C ARG A 83 12.36 15.78 -4.36
N ILE A 84 12.03 14.60 -3.81
CA ILE A 84 11.50 13.45 -4.56
C ILE A 84 10.17 13.83 -5.19
N PHE A 85 9.22 14.32 -4.42
CA PHE A 85 7.89 14.70 -4.93
C PHE A 85 7.95 15.87 -5.92
N LYS A 86 8.80 16.86 -5.69
CA LYS A 86 9.03 17.95 -6.65
C LYS A 86 9.52 17.42 -8.01
N ASN A 87 10.52 16.54 -8.02
CA ASN A 87 11.05 15.97 -9.25
C ASN A 87 10.03 15.02 -9.92
N LEU A 88 9.24 14.30 -9.15
CA LEU A 88 8.13 13.49 -9.66
C LEU A 88 7.08 14.36 -10.37
N THR A 89 6.68 15.47 -9.76
CA THR A 89 5.73 16.41 -10.36
C THR A 89 6.26 16.99 -11.68
N TYR A 90 7.53 17.41 -11.71
CA TYR A 90 8.15 17.90 -12.95
C TYR A 90 8.23 16.82 -14.03
N TYR A 91 8.55 15.58 -13.66
CA TYR A 91 8.55 14.46 -14.59
C TYR A 91 7.14 14.22 -15.16
N GLN A 92 6.13 14.16 -14.30
CA GLN A 92 4.74 13.96 -14.73
C GLN A 92 4.22 15.07 -15.63
N ALA A 93 4.59 16.33 -15.32
CA ALA A 93 4.16 17.49 -16.10
C ALA A 93 4.83 17.60 -17.48
N THR A 94 6.09 17.14 -17.60
CA THR A 94 6.89 17.36 -18.82
C THR A 94 7.22 16.09 -19.60
N ASN A 95 7.07 14.93 -18.98
CA ASN A 95 7.49 13.62 -19.49
C ASN A 95 8.96 13.60 -19.98
N SER A 96 9.79 14.46 -19.40
CA SER A 96 11.18 14.65 -19.81
C SER A 96 12.11 13.61 -19.21
N LYS A 97 12.94 12.95 -20.03
CA LYS A 97 13.96 12.01 -19.59
C LYS A 97 14.94 12.60 -18.57
N ILE A 98 15.25 13.90 -18.68
CA ILE A 98 16.11 14.62 -17.74
C ILE A 98 15.47 14.69 -16.36
N ASN A 99 14.16 14.95 -16.29
CA ASN A 99 13.43 14.98 -15.04
C ASN A 99 13.27 13.59 -14.42
N LEU A 100 13.15 12.54 -15.24
CA LEU A 100 13.22 11.16 -14.79
C LEU A 100 14.57 10.84 -14.13
N ILE A 101 15.68 11.24 -14.75
CA ILE A 101 17.03 11.05 -14.19
C ILE A 101 17.16 11.80 -12.85
N LYS A 102 16.71 13.05 -12.78
CA LYS A 102 16.72 13.83 -11.52
C LYS A 102 15.87 13.17 -10.43
N LEU A 103 14.73 12.56 -10.79
CA LEU A 103 13.89 11.82 -9.86
C LEU A 103 14.66 10.62 -9.29
N ILE A 104 15.28 9.81 -10.15
CA ILE A 104 16.08 8.64 -9.73
C ILE A 104 17.21 9.07 -8.80
N PHE A 105 17.99 10.08 -9.17
CA PHE A 105 19.05 10.59 -8.30
C PHE A 105 18.54 11.13 -6.96
N SER A 106 17.36 11.74 -6.93
CA SER A 106 16.79 12.27 -5.68
C SER A 106 16.34 11.17 -4.71
N THR A 107 16.14 9.94 -5.17
CA THR A 107 15.84 8.80 -4.30
C THR A 107 17.10 8.15 -3.72
N LEU A 108 18.22 8.21 -4.45
CA LEU A 108 19.47 7.56 -4.07
C LEU A 108 20.36 8.43 -3.17
N ILE A 109 20.40 9.72 -3.41
CA ILE A 109 21.24 10.71 -2.71
C ILE A 109 20.37 11.68 -1.93
#